data_96f633b7ae55009418375ea30acd3883
#
_entry.id   96f633b7ae55009418375ea30acd3883
#
_cell.length_a   1.000
_cell.length_b   1.000
_cell.length_c   1.000
_cell.angle_alpha   90.00
_cell.angle_beta   90.00
_cell.angle_gamma   90.00
#
_symmetry.space_group_name_H-M   'P 1'
#
loop_
_entity.id
_entity.type
_entity.pdbx_description
1 polymer ?
#
loop_
_entity_poly.entity_id
_entity_poly.type
_entity_poly.pdbx_seq_one_letter_code
_entity_poly.pdbx_strand_id
1 'polypeptide(L)'
;MEQNQSLIDFHSHILPGIDDGSRSTTQSLDMMKLELDQGIGRIVATPHFYADKISVDKFLSRRQQAYEKVMAAMDEQGRKAPVFYLGAEVYYFGGIGKAEMLPKLCMGDTDTILLEMPFCQWTKDMLENVEQILDKQKLHIILAHIERYYDYQKKKDIWNAIFDLPITAQINAGSFLNWKKRGRCMKFLKEDWDVLLGSDCHNTGTRVPNLAQGREVIAKKLGQARLDEIDELGERILSI
;
A
#
# COMPACT_ATOMS: atom_id res chain seq x y z
N MET A 1 -15.06 -4.73 -26.99
CA MET A 1 -15.55 -4.79 -25.58
C MET A 1 -14.39 -4.28 -24.76
N GLU A 2 -14.44 -3.02 -24.37
CA GLU A 2 -13.47 -2.48 -23.42
C GLU A 2 -13.59 -3.31 -22.14
N GLN A 3 -12.52 -4.02 -21.80
CA GLN A 3 -12.38 -4.59 -20.47
C GLN A 3 -12.34 -3.38 -19.54
N ASN A 4 -13.44 -3.17 -18.82
CA ASN A 4 -13.51 -2.18 -17.76
C ASN A 4 -12.48 -2.62 -16.70
N GLN A 5 -11.24 -2.14 -16.84
CA GLN A 5 -10.14 -2.46 -15.94
C GLN A 5 -10.54 -1.97 -14.56
N SER A 6 -10.76 -2.89 -13.62
CA SER A 6 -11.11 -2.53 -12.26
C SER A 6 -9.93 -1.84 -11.58
N LEU A 7 -10.19 -0.79 -10.79
CA LEU A 7 -9.17 -0.08 -10.04
C LEU A 7 -8.45 -1.00 -9.04
N ILE A 8 -7.21 -0.64 -8.70
CA ILE A 8 -6.38 -1.35 -7.72
C ILE A 8 -6.21 -0.48 -6.47
N ASP A 9 -6.50 -1.04 -5.30
CA ASP A 9 -6.06 -0.47 -4.03
C ASP A 9 -4.75 -1.12 -3.60
N PHE A 10 -3.66 -0.33 -3.56
CA PHE A 10 -2.30 -0.82 -3.25
C PHE A 10 -1.98 -0.91 -1.77
N HIS A 11 -2.89 -0.48 -0.88
CA HIS A 11 -2.63 -0.46 0.55
C HIS A 11 -3.93 -0.59 1.35
N SER A 12 -4.16 -1.76 1.96
CA SER A 12 -5.37 -2.02 2.74
C SER A 12 -5.14 -2.99 3.89
N HIS A 13 -5.79 -2.72 5.05
CA HIS A 13 -5.79 -3.56 6.24
C HIS A 13 -7.15 -4.28 6.37
N ILE A 14 -7.56 -4.90 5.27
CA ILE A 14 -8.90 -5.48 5.11
C ILE A 14 -9.02 -6.90 5.69
N LEU A 15 -7.90 -7.59 5.94
CA LEU A 15 -7.91 -8.95 6.47
C LEU A 15 -8.18 -8.98 7.98
N PRO A 16 -9.11 -9.86 8.46
CA PRO A 16 -9.61 -9.77 9.83
C PRO A 16 -8.62 -10.28 10.89
N GLY A 17 -8.43 -9.50 11.95
CA GLY A 17 -7.75 -9.94 13.18
C GLY A 17 -6.26 -10.20 13.05
N ILE A 18 -5.58 -9.60 12.08
CA ILE A 18 -4.12 -9.70 11.90
C ILE A 18 -3.41 -8.56 12.62
N ASP A 19 -3.89 -7.35 12.43
CA ASP A 19 -3.32 -6.09 12.91
C ASP A 19 -4.42 -5.17 13.51
N ASP A 20 -4.23 -3.85 13.44
CA ASP A 20 -5.19 -2.83 13.88
C ASP A 20 -6.25 -2.48 12.82
N GLY A 21 -6.27 -3.19 11.70
CA GLY A 21 -7.27 -3.07 10.65
C GLY A 21 -8.60 -3.74 10.99
N SER A 22 -9.16 -4.48 10.05
CA SER A 22 -10.43 -5.19 10.24
C SER A 22 -10.38 -6.15 11.43
N ARG A 23 -11.39 -6.06 12.32
CA ARG A 23 -11.47 -6.87 13.55
C ARG A 23 -12.20 -8.18 13.37
N SER A 24 -13.00 -8.32 12.31
CA SER A 24 -13.85 -9.49 12.09
C SER A 24 -14.11 -9.71 10.60
N THR A 25 -14.45 -10.94 10.24
CA THR A 25 -14.87 -11.28 8.87
C THR A 25 -16.04 -10.40 8.40
N THR A 26 -17.01 -10.12 9.25
CA THR A 26 -18.12 -9.22 8.90
C THR A 26 -17.63 -7.82 8.54
N GLN A 27 -16.72 -7.24 9.35
CA GLN A 27 -16.15 -5.92 9.05
C GLN A 27 -15.33 -5.94 7.75
N SER A 28 -14.57 -7.02 7.49
CA SER A 28 -13.86 -7.19 6.21
C SER A 28 -14.83 -7.19 5.04
N LEU A 29 -15.95 -7.91 5.13
CA LEU A 29 -16.97 -7.95 4.09
C LEU A 29 -17.62 -6.58 3.84
N ASP A 30 -17.84 -5.80 4.90
CA ASP A 30 -18.36 -4.43 4.77
C ASP A 30 -17.33 -3.50 4.12
N MET A 31 -16.06 -3.62 4.47
CA MET A 31 -14.97 -2.87 3.82
C MET A 31 -14.86 -3.26 2.35
N MET A 32 -14.88 -4.55 2.01
CA MET A 32 -14.83 -5.02 0.63
C MET A 32 -16.03 -4.52 -0.19
N LYS A 33 -17.21 -4.46 0.42
CA LYS A 33 -18.38 -3.87 -0.24
C LYS A 33 -18.12 -2.40 -0.59
N LEU A 34 -17.54 -1.62 0.34
CA LEU A 34 -17.19 -0.22 0.09
C LEU A 34 -16.14 -0.06 -1.01
N GLU A 35 -15.16 -0.98 -1.12
CA GLU A 35 -14.19 -1.02 -2.22
C GLU A 35 -14.90 -1.28 -3.56
N LEU A 36 -15.69 -2.34 -3.63
CA LEU A 36 -16.42 -2.73 -4.84
C LEU A 36 -17.41 -1.64 -5.30
N ASP A 37 -18.12 -0.99 -4.37
CA ASP A 37 -19.02 0.13 -4.65
C ASP A 37 -18.27 1.34 -5.26
N GLN A 38 -16.95 1.44 -5.06
CA GLN A 38 -16.06 2.45 -5.65
C GLN A 38 -15.40 2.00 -6.97
N GLY A 39 -15.73 0.82 -7.48
CA GLY A 39 -15.14 0.27 -8.70
C GLY A 39 -13.77 -0.38 -8.49
N ILE A 40 -13.36 -0.60 -7.23
CA ILE A 40 -12.12 -1.28 -6.89
C ILE A 40 -12.38 -2.79 -6.91
N GLY A 41 -11.84 -3.45 -7.90
CA GLY A 41 -11.99 -4.90 -8.06
C GLY A 41 -10.71 -5.69 -7.82
N ARG A 42 -9.61 -4.99 -7.50
CA ARG A 42 -8.30 -5.57 -7.18
C ARG A 42 -7.76 -4.93 -5.89
N ILE A 43 -7.41 -5.75 -4.92
CA ILE A 43 -7.00 -5.28 -3.58
C ILE A 43 -5.67 -5.92 -3.22
N VAL A 44 -4.68 -5.10 -2.91
CA VAL A 44 -3.46 -5.54 -2.25
C VAL A 44 -3.68 -5.49 -0.74
N ALA A 45 -3.84 -6.66 -0.13
CA ALA A 45 -4.00 -6.77 1.32
C ALA A 45 -2.62 -6.73 1.98
N THR A 46 -2.36 -5.66 2.73
CA THR A 46 -1.05 -5.34 3.29
C THR A 46 -1.09 -5.20 4.82
N PRO A 47 -1.51 -6.24 5.57
CA PRO A 47 -1.49 -6.15 7.02
C PRO A 47 -0.07 -5.85 7.53
N HIS A 48 0.03 -5.14 8.66
CA HIS A 48 1.29 -4.79 9.28
C HIS A 48 2.15 -6.01 9.62
N PHE A 49 3.42 -5.96 9.23
CA PHE A 49 4.46 -6.89 9.66
C PHE A 49 5.53 -6.17 10.50
N TYR A 50 5.68 -6.58 11.76
CA TYR A 50 6.70 -6.09 12.69
C TYR A 50 7.65 -7.25 13.03
N ALA A 51 8.91 -7.16 12.58
CA ALA A 51 9.91 -8.23 12.74
C ALA A 51 10.25 -8.57 14.20
N ASP A 52 10.06 -7.61 15.12
CA ASP A 52 10.25 -7.78 16.56
C ASP A 52 9.07 -8.47 17.27
N LYS A 53 7.90 -8.57 16.61
CA LYS A 53 6.66 -9.12 17.22
C LYS A 53 6.31 -10.49 16.72
N ILE A 54 6.66 -10.84 15.48
CA ILE A 54 6.23 -12.08 14.86
C ILE A 54 7.24 -12.57 13.81
N SER A 55 7.48 -13.87 13.74
CA SER A 55 8.26 -14.47 12.65
C SER A 55 7.50 -14.40 11.32
N VAL A 56 8.22 -14.34 10.19
CA VAL A 56 7.62 -14.32 8.86
C VAL A 56 6.70 -15.51 8.62
N ASP A 57 7.14 -16.72 8.94
CA ASP A 57 6.33 -17.92 8.70
C ASP A 57 5.02 -17.90 9.50
N LYS A 58 5.04 -17.42 10.75
CA LYS A 58 3.82 -17.28 11.56
C LYS A 58 2.91 -16.17 11.01
N PHE A 59 3.48 -15.06 10.55
CA PHE A 59 2.73 -13.98 9.89
C PHE A 59 2.03 -14.48 8.62
N LEU A 60 2.76 -15.16 7.74
CA LEU A 60 2.22 -15.71 6.49
C LEU A 60 1.09 -16.69 6.75
N SER A 61 1.24 -17.59 7.75
CA SER A 61 0.18 -18.52 8.13
C SER A 61 -1.08 -17.78 8.61
N ARG A 62 -0.94 -16.76 9.48
CA ARG A 62 -2.07 -15.96 9.96
C ARG A 62 -2.74 -15.19 8.81
N ARG A 63 -1.95 -14.57 7.92
CA ARG A 63 -2.43 -13.86 6.76
C ARG A 63 -3.27 -14.76 5.86
N GLN A 64 -2.74 -15.94 5.54
CA GLN A 64 -3.42 -16.92 4.70
C GLN A 64 -4.74 -17.38 5.32
N GLN A 65 -4.75 -17.73 6.62
CA GLN A 65 -5.97 -18.13 7.32
C GLN A 65 -7.04 -17.02 7.35
N ALA A 66 -6.63 -15.76 7.53
CA ALA A 66 -7.56 -14.64 7.52
C ALA A 66 -8.15 -14.40 6.12
N TYR A 67 -7.34 -14.52 5.08
CA TYR A 67 -7.79 -14.47 3.69
C TYR A 67 -8.81 -15.57 3.38
N GLU A 68 -8.50 -16.83 3.71
CA GLU A 68 -9.39 -17.96 3.50
C GLU A 68 -10.74 -17.80 4.19
N LYS A 69 -10.76 -17.27 5.43
CA LYS A 69 -12.01 -16.97 6.16
C LYS A 69 -12.87 -15.93 5.41
N VAL A 70 -12.26 -14.90 4.87
CA VAL A 70 -12.97 -13.86 4.12
C VAL A 70 -13.50 -14.44 2.82
N MET A 71 -12.71 -15.20 2.09
CA MET A 71 -13.12 -15.82 0.83
C MET A 71 -14.27 -16.80 1.01
N ALA A 72 -14.19 -17.65 2.04
CA ALA A 72 -15.29 -18.57 2.38
C ALA A 72 -16.59 -17.83 2.70
N ALA A 73 -16.50 -16.74 3.48
CA ALA A 73 -17.69 -15.95 3.82
C ALA A 73 -18.27 -15.18 2.62
N MET A 74 -17.44 -14.80 1.63
CA MET A 74 -17.91 -14.23 0.37
C MET A 74 -18.68 -15.27 -0.45
N ASP A 75 -18.13 -16.47 -0.57
CA ASP A 75 -18.72 -17.58 -1.30
C ASP A 75 -20.07 -18.01 -0.68
N GLU A 76 -20.13 -18.17 0.64
CA GLU A 76 -21.36 -18.47 1.38
C GLU A 76 -22.49 -17.44 1.13
N GLN A 77 -22.12 -16.18 0.88
CA GLN A 77 -23.08 -15.11 0.55
C GLN A 77 -23.38 -14.99 -0.94
N GLY A 78 -22.78 -15.83 -1.79
CA GLY A 78 -22.92 -15.77 -3.24
C GLY A 78 -22.40 -14.44 -3.84
N ARG A 79 -21.46 -13.77 -3.18
CA ARG A 79 -20.89 -12.48 -3.60
C ARG A 79 -19.66 -12.68 -4.47
N LYS A 80 -19.56 -11.89 -5.53
CA LYS A 80 -18.33 -11.83 -6.31
C LYS A 80 -17.22 -11.17 -5.48
N ALA A 81 -16.15 -11.89 -5.23
CA ALA A 81 -14.98 -11.37 -4.55
C ALA A 81 -14.11 -10.50 -5.50
N PRO A 82 -13.43 -9.46 -4.98
CA PRO A 82 -12.34 -8.82 -5.70
C PRO A 82 -11.17 -9.78 -5.87
N VAL A 83 -10.27 -9.45 -6.79
CA VAL A 83 -8.98 -10.15 -6.90
C VAL A 83 -8.06 -9.67 -5.78
N PHE A 84 -7.48 -10.59 -5.02
CA PHE A 84 -6.55 -10.27 -3.95
C PHE A 84 -5.10 -10.56 -4.34
N TYR A 85 -4.24 -9.62 -3.97
CA TYR A 85 -2.79 -9.78 -3.91
C TYR A 85 -2.38 -9.73 -2.44
N LEU A 86 -1.88 -10.83 -1.89
CA LEU A 86 -1.49 -10.88 -0.48
C LEU A 86 -0.07 -10.35 -0.31
N GLY A 87 0.08 -9.25 0.41
CA GLY A 87 1.34 -8.62 0.73
C GLY A 87 1.52 -8.42 2.24
N ALA A 88 2.35 -7.47 2.60
CA ALA A 88 2.53 -6.97 3.96
C ALA A 88 2.95 -5.50 3.90
N GLU A 89 2.46 -4.68 4.84
CA GLU A 89 3.11 -3.43 5.16
C GLU A 89 4.25 -3.71 6.14
N VAL A 90 5.47 -3.78 5.58
CA VAL A 90 6.67 -4.13 6.34
C VAL A 90 7.20 -2.90 7.05
N TYR A 91 7.09 -2.87 8.39
CA TYR A 91 7.69 -1.80 9.17
C TYR A 91 9.22 -1.92 9.16
N TYR A 92 9.90 -0.80 8.88
CA TYR A 92 11.36 -0.75 8.85
C TYR A 92 11.97 -1.22 10.17
N PHE A 93 13.05 -1.99 10.07
CA PHE A 93 13.91 -2.40 11.19
C PHE A 93 15.39 -2.37 10.79
N GLY A 94 16.28 -2.17 11.75
CA GLY A 94 17.72 -2.17 11.49
C GLY A 94 18.19 -3.49 10.88
N GLY A 95 18.91 -3.43 9.77
CA GLY A 95 19.38 -4.60 9.04
C GLY A 95 18.37 -5.23 8.07
N ILE A 96 17.21 -4.59 7.84
CA ILE A 96 16.19 -5.07 6.89
C ILE A 96 16.78 -5.34 5.48
N GLY A 97 17.77 -4.56 5.06
CA GLY A 97 18.47 -4.78 3.78
C GLY A 97 19.20 -6.12 3.64
N LYS A 98 19.39 -6.85 4.75
CA LYS A 98 20.03 -8.17 4.82
C LYS A 98 19.09 -9.30 5.26
N ALA A 99 17.80 -9.01 5.42
CA ALA A 99 16.82 -9.96 5.92
C ALA A 99 16.41 -10.95 4.83
N GLU A 100 16.99 -12.16 4.85
CA GLU A 100 16.76 -13.22 3.83
C GLU A 100 15.30 -13.62 3.64
N MET A 101 14.45 -13.35 4.65
CA MET A 101 13.03 -13.67 4.60
C MET A 101 12.17 -12.58 3.95
N LEU A 102 12.74 -11.40 3.66
CA LEU A 102 12.00 -10.26 3.12
C LEU A 102 11.27 -10.55 1.80
N PRO A 103 11.82 -11.34 0.85
CA PRO A 103 11.11 -11.70 -0.38
C PRO A 103 9.79 -12.45 -0.15
N LYS A 104 9.61 -13.14 0.97
CA LYS A 104 8.34 -13.81 1.31
C LYS A 104 7.21 -12.83 1.67
N LEU A 105 7.52 -11.55 1.87
CA LEU A 105 6.56 -10.49 2.21
C LEU A 105 6.12 -9.66 1.00
N CYS A 106 6.61 -10.01 -0.19
CA CYS A 106 6.22 -9.37 -1.44
C CYS A 106 4.72 -9.51 -1.72
N MET A 107 4.20 -8.62 -2.56
CA MET A 107 2.81 -8.60 -2.98
C MET A 107 2.53 -9.67 -4.04
N GLY A 108 1.65 -10.61 -3.73
CA GLY A 108 1.37 -11.72 -4.65
C GLY A 108 2.64 -12.45 -5.08
N ASP A 109 2.79 -12.72 -6.37
CA ASP A 109 3.94 -13.40 -6.95
C ASP A 109 4.98 -12.42 -7.54
N THR A 110 4.98 -11.16 -7.08
CA THR A 110 5.92 -10.12 -7.54
C THR A 110 7.20 -10.07 -6.69
N ASP A 111 8.15 -9.26 -7.10
CA ASP A 111 9.35 -8.88 -6.33
C ASP A 111 9.17 -7.57 -5.52
N THR A 112 7.93 -7.13 -5.33
CA THR A 112 7.59 -5.82 -4.77
C THR A 112 7.12 -5.91 -3.32
N ILE A 113 7.71 -5.07 -2.44
CA ILE A 113 7.28 -4.92 -1.05
C ILE A 113 6.68 -3.53 -0.80
N LEU A 114 5.75 -3.44 0.18
CA LEU A 114 5.32 -2.16 0.75
C LEU A 114 6.13 -1.92 2.03
N LEU A 115 6.95 -0.88 2.02
CA LEU A 115 7.84 -0.54 3.13
C LEU A 115 7.29 0.66 3.91
N GLU A 116 7.02 0.50 5.20
CA GLU A 116 6.70 1.58 6.11
C GLU A 116 7.96 2.06 6.84
N MET A 117 8.33 3.33 6.65
CA MET A 117 9.48 3.94 7.32
C MET A 117 9.09 4.51 8.69
N PRO A 118 10.06 4.64 9.63
CA PRO A 118 9.79 5.26 10.93
C PRO A 118 9.38 6.73 10.82
N PHE A 119 8.47 7.17 11.69
CA PHE A 119 8.01 8.55 11.81
C PHE A 119 9.02 9.43 12.59
N CYS A 120 10.25 9.50 12.05
CA CYS A 120 11.35 10.28 12.60
C CYS A 120 12.19 10.90 11.49
N GLN A 121 13.20 11.69 11.83
CA GLN A 121 14.21 12.12 10.86
C GLN A 121 14.98 10.91 10.36
N TRP A 122 14.96 10.66 9.05
CA TRP A 122 15.70 9.54 8.44
C TRP A 122 17.19 9.76 8.46
N THR A 123 17.95 8.67 8.51
CA THR A 123 19.40 8.63 8.69
C THR A 123 20.07 7.98 7.49
N LYS A 124 21.41 8.14 7.40
CA LYS A 124 22.21 7.46 6.37
C LYS A 124 22.11 5.93 6.46
N ASP A 125 22.05 5.39 7.67
CA ASP A 125 21.88 3.95 7.88
C ASP A 125 20.54 3.44 7.32
N MET A 126 19.47 4.23 7.42
CA MET A 126 18.19 3.90 6.79
C MET A 126 18.28 3.93 5.27
N LEU A 127 18.97 4.92 4.68
CA LEU A 127 19.21 4.98 3.25
C LEU A 127 20.01 3.74 2.78
N GLU A 128 21.10 3.40 3.45
CA GLU A 128 21.92 2.22 3.13
C GLU A 128 21.09 0.91 3.19
N ASN A 129 20.17 0.78 4.13
CA ASN A 129 19.27 -0.38 4.18
C ASN A 129 18.29 -0.41 3.01
N VAL A 130 17.75 0.74 2.59
CA VAL A 130 16.86 0.83 1.40
C VAL A 130 17.65 0.48 0.13
N GLU A 131 18.86 1.00 -0.05
CA GLU A 131 19.75 0.65 -1.15
C GLU A 131 20.05 -0.87 -1.17
N GLN A 132 20.28 -1.48 0.00
CA GLN A 132 20.55 -2.92 0.08
C GLN A 132 19.33 -3.77 -0.32
N ILE A 133 18.10 -3.34 -0.02
CA ILE A 133 16.89 -4.02 -0.49
C ILE A 133 16.85 -4.03 -2.02
N LEU A 134 17.10 -2.88 -2.64
CA LEU A 134 17.11 -2.74 -4.10
C LEU A 134 18.27 -3.52 -4.74
N ASP A 135 19.50 -3.33 -4.24
CA ASP A 135 20.70 -3.81 -4.90
C ASP A 135 21.05 -5.27 -4.57
N LYS A 136 20.87 -5.69 -3.33
CA LYS A 136 21.27 -7.02 -2.85
C LYS A 136 20.14 -8.03 -2.95
N GLN A 137 18.94 -7.64 -2.53
CA GLN A 137 17.79 -8.53 -2.57
C GLN A 137 17.03 -8.45 -3.89
N LYS A 138 17.31 -7.42 -4.73
CA LYS A 138 16.66 -7.20 -6.02
C LYS A 138 15.14 -7.07 -5.91
N LEU A 139 14.68 -6.49 -4.79
CA LEU A 139 13.26 -6.23 -4.57
C LEU A 139 12.94 -4.79 -4.98
N HIS A 140 11.79 -4.60 -5.58
CA HIS A 140 11.20 -3.29 -5.80
C HIS A 140 10.53 -2.79 -4.51
N ILE A 141 10.63 -1.49 -4.24
CA ILE A 141 10.07 -0.89 -3.03
C ILE A 141 8.93 0.06 -3.41
N ILE A 142 7.75 -0.19 -2.86
CA ILE A 142 6.71 0.82 -2.72
C ILE A 142 6.86 1.42 -1.31
N LEU A 143 7.14 2.72 -1.22
CA LEU A 143 7.26 3.41 0.06
C LEU A 143 5.87 3.88 0.52
N ALA A 144 5.37 3.33 1.61
CA ALA A 144 4.01 3.56 2.11
C ALA A 144 3.76 5.02 2.48
N HIS A 145 2.59 5.54 2.22
CA HIS A 145 2.01 6.83 2.67
C HIS A 145 3.01 7.96 2.90
N ILE A 146 3.80 8.29 1.87
CA ILE A 146 4.95 9.22 1.95
C ILE A 146 4.59 10.60 2.53
N GLU A 147 3.35 11.04 2.34
CA GLU A 147 2.89 12.32 2.87
C GLU A 147 2.87 12.40 4.40
N ARG A 148 2.93 11.24 5.08
CA ARG A 148 2.96 11.17 6.54
C ARG A 148 4.35 11.43 7.11
N TYR A 149 5.41 11.17 6.35
CA TYR A 149 6.79 11.34 6.84
C TYR A 149 7.36 12.73 6.64
N TYR A 150 6.84 13.50 5.68
CA TYR A 150 7.43 14.74 5.22
C TYR A 150 7.73 15.74 6.35
N ASP A 151 6.86 15.86 7.34
CA ASP A 151 7.00 16.80 8.46
C ASP A 151 8.07 16.39 9.47
N TYR A 152 8.45 15.11 9.48
CA TYR A 152 9.55 14.58 10.30
C TYR A 152 10.92 14.84 9.65
N GLN A 153 10.95 15.06 8.34
CA GLN A 153 12.19 15.28 7.57
C GLN A 153 12.57 16.77 7.61
N LYS A 154 13.11 17.24 8.72
CA LYS A 154 13.60 18.63 8.85
C LYS A 154 14.79 18.89 7.94
N LYS A 155 15.71 17.92 7.83
CA LYS A 155 16.78 17.88 6.84
C LYS A 155 16.33 16.97 5.69
N LYS A 156 16.42 17.48 4.46
CA LYS A 156 15.88 16.80 3.27
C LYS A 156 16.90 15.98 2.49
N ASP A 157 18.17 15.98 2.90
CA ASP A 157 19.26 15.28 2.23
C ASP A 157 18.97 13.77 2.07
N ILE A 158 18.61 13.09 3.16
CA ILE A 158 18.26 11.65 3.10
C ILE A 158 16.92 11.41 2.42
N TRP A 159 15.93 12.27 2.63
CA TRP A 159 14.65 12.23 1.90
C TRP A 159 14.90 12.28 0.39
N ASN A 160 15.64 13.28 -0.08
CA ASN A 160 15.92 13.43 -1.50
C ASN A 160 16.70 12.22 -2.04
N ALA A 161 17.75 11.78 -1.31
CA ALA A 161 18.53 10.61 -1.71
C ALA A 161 17.66 9.33 -1.84
N ILE A 162 16.68 9.11 -0.98
CA ILE A 162 15.74 7.98 -1.10
C ILE A 162 14.86 8.12 -2.34
N PHE A 163 14.36 9.33 -2.64
CA PHE A 163 13.52 9.57 -3.82
C PHE A 163 14.30 9.69 -5.13
N ASP A 164 15.64 9.75 -5.08
CA ASP A 164 16.52 9.59 -6.23
C ASP A 164 16.77 8.10 -6.58
N LEU A 165 16.35 7.16 -5.72
CA LEU A 165 16.40 5.72 -5.97
C LEU A 165 15.20 5.26 -6.83
N PRO A 166 15.30 4.11 -7.54
CA PRO A 166 14.22 3.56 -8.34
C PRO A 166 13.14 2.91 -7.45
N ILE A 167 12.46 3.71 -6.68
CA ILE A 167 11.35 3.30 -5.80
C ILE A 167 10.04 3.88 -6.30
N THR A 168 8.93 3.31 -5.85
CA THR A 168 7.58 3.85 -6.06
C THR A 168 7.08 4.49 -4.77
N ALA A 169 6.51 5.68 -4.86
CA ALA A 169 5.86 6.38 -3.76
C ALA A 169 4.39 5.98 -3.66
N GLN A 170 3.91 5.55 -2.50
CA GLN A 170 2.48 5.37 -2.28
C GLN A 170 1.93 6.54 -1.45
N ILE A 171 0.81 7.12 -1.91
CA ILE A 171 0.10 8.22 -1.24
C ILE A 171 -1.30 7.73 -0.84
N ASN A 172 -1.70 8.01 0.40
CA ASN A 172 -3.05 7.68 0.85
C ASN A 172 -4.09 8.56 0.17
N ALA A 173 -5.08 7.94 -0.48
CA ALA A 173 -6.15 8.64 -1.17
C ALA A 173 -6.92 9.61 -0.26
N GLY A 174 -7.15 9.24 1.00
CA GLY A 174 -7.76 10.10 2.00
C GLY A 174 -6.99 11.40 2.29
N SER A 175 -5.69 11.45 2.01
CA SER A 175 -4.88 12.66 2.18
C SER A 175 -5.25 13.75 1.18
N PHE A 176 -5.79 13.40 0.01
CA PHE A 176 -6.34 14.37 -0.95
C PHE A 176 -7.67 14.98 -0.50
N LEU A 177 -8.41 14.31 0.36
CA LEU A 177 -9.66 14.81 0.94
C LEU A 177 -9.38 15.82 2.07
N ASN A 178 -8.24 15.70 2.72
CA ASN A 178 -7.82 16.58 3.81
C ASN A 178 -7.23 17.88 3.26
N TRP A 179 -7.89 19.02 3.52
CA TRP A 179 -7.47 20.33 2.99
C TRP A 179 -6.05 20.76 3.43
N LYS A 180 -5.58 20.33 4.60
CA LYS A 180 -4.22 20.62 5.11
C LYS A 180 -3.14 19.82 4.42
N LYS A 181 -3.44 18.57 4.00
CA LYS A 181 -2.49 17.66 3.36
C LYS A 181 -2.53 17.73 1.84
N ARG A 182 -3.71 18.06 1.27
CA ARG A 182 -3.95 18.06 -0.19
C ARG A 182 -2.89 18.81 -1.00
N GLY A 183 -2.53 20.02 -0.55
CA GLY A 183 -1.54 20.83 -1.26
C GLY A 183 -0.19 20.14 -1.41
N ARG A 184 0.25 19.42 -0.39
CA ARG A 184 1.48 18.63 -0.39
C ARG A 184 1.36 17.41 -1.29
N CYS A 185 0.28 16.64 -1.14
CA CYS A 185 0.06 15.47 -1.99
C CYS A 185 0.00 15.84 -3.48
N MET A 186 -0.63 16.97 -3.82
CA MET A 186 -0.63 17.50 -5.18
C MET A 186 0.76 17.92 -5.67
N LYS A 187 1.66 18.36 -4.79
CA LYS A 187 3.06 18.60 -5.14
C LYS A 187 3.77 17.30 -5.48
N PHE A 188 3.63 16.26 -4.64
CA PHE A 188 4.26 14.96 -4.88
C PHE A 188 3.81 14.33 -6.21
N LEU A 189 2.53 14.50 -6.60
CA LEU A 189 2.05 14.05 -7.91
C LEU A 189 2.63 14.82 -9.10
N LYS A 190 3.33 15.94 -8.87
CA LYS A 190 4.00 16.74 -9.92
C LYS A 190 5.52 16.54 -9.96
N GLU A 191 6.07 15.85 -8.95
CA GLU A 191 7.46 15.42 -8.99
C GLU A 191 7.61 14.29 -10.04
N ASP A 192 8.81 14.10 -10.53
CA ASP A 192 9.15 13.03 -11.49
C ASP A 192 9.35 11.69 -10.73
N TRP A 193 8.32 11.32 -9.96
CA TRP A 193 8.31 10.08 -9.18
C TRP A 193 7.25 9.11 -9.70
N ASP A 194 7.57 7.83 -9.67
CA ASP A 194 6.58 6.77 -9.77
C ASP A 194 5.66 6.80 -8.55
N VAL A 195 4.35 6.99 -8.77
CA VAL A 195 3.38 7.14 -7.68
C VAL A 195 2.22 6.17 -7.83
N LEU A 196 1.86 5.52 -6.73
CA LEU A 196 0.64 4.72 -6.57
C LEU A 196 -0.28 5.29 -5.50
N LEU A 197 -1.53 4.89 -5.56
CA LEU A 197 -2.54 5.24 -4.57
C LEU A 197 -2.95 4.02 -3.76
N GLY A 198 -3.22 4.23 -2.47
CA GLY A 198 -3.81 3.24 -1.57
C GLY A 198 -4.83 3.90 -0.66
N SER A 199 -5.81 3.15 -0.18
CA SER A 199 -6.78 3.66 0.78
C SER A 199 -6.20 3.73 2.19
N ASP A 200 -5.32 2.80 2.53
CA ASP A 200 -4.84 2.56 3.89
C ASP A 200 -6.03 2.36 4.85
N CYS A 201 -7.07 1.68 4.34
CA CYS A 201 -8.32 1.48 5.06
C CYS A 201 -8.17 0.44 6.17
N HIS A 202 -8.79 0.72 7.34
CA HIS A 202 -8.72 -0.15 8.52
C HIS A 202 -10.09 -0.54 9.06
N ASN A 203 -11.11 0.22 8.72
CA ASN A 203 -12.46 0.01 9.25
C ASN A 203 -13.52 0.73 8.40
N THR A 204 -14.77 0.60 8.79
CA THR A 204 -15.91 1.25 8.15
C THR A 204 -16.34 2.58 8.80
N GLY A 205 -15.52 3.13 9.71
CA GLY A 205 -15.83 4.35 10.46
C GLY A 205 -14.87 5.49 10.19
N THR A 206 -13.65 5.43 10.74
CA THR A 206 -12.68 6.53 10.72
C THR A 206 -11.61 6.43 9.64
N ARG A 207 -11.24 5.20 9.27
CA ARG A 207 -10.28 4.90 8.20
C ARG A 207 -10.96 4.00 7.18
N VAL A 208 -11.94 4.59 6.48
CA VAL A 208 -12.76 3.87 5.50
C VAL A 208 -12.05 3.76 4.16
N PRO A 209 -12.40 2.77 3.31
CA PRO A 209 -12.07 2.80 1.90
C PRO A 209 -12.50 4.12 1.25
N ASN A 210 -11.58 4.82 0.60
CA ASN A 210 -11.83 6.16 0.06
C ASN A 210 -11.04 6.46 -1.22
N LEU A 211 -10.62 5.40 -1.93
CA LEU A 211 -9.76 5.52 -3.10
C LEU A 211 -10.41 6.36 -4.20
N ALA A 212 -11.67 6.08 -4.53
CA ALA A 212 -12.39 6.80 -5.60
C ALA A 212 -12.52 8.29 -5.29
N GLN A 213 -12.84 8.65 -4.05
CA GLN A 213 -12.97 10.04 -3.65
C GLN A 213 -11.63 10.82 -3.78
N GLY A 214 -10.51 10.19 -3.39
CA GLY A 214 -9.18 10.76 -3.58
C GLY A 214 -8.86 10.94 -5.06
N ARG A 215 -9.16 9.95 -5.89
CA ARG A 215 -8.99 9.98 -7.35
C ARG A 215 -9.80 11.10 -8.01
N GLU A 216 -11.05 11.32 -7.60
CA GLU A 216 -11.86 12.45 -8.10
C GLU A 216 -11.18 13.80 -7.87
N VAL A 217 -10.55 14.00 -6.72
CA VAL A 217 -9.81 15.24 -6.43
C VAL A 217 -8.61 15.39 -7.35
N ILE A 218 -7.89 14.30 -7.62
CA ILE A 218 -6.75 14.27 -8.55
C ILE A 218 -7.23 14.59 -9.98
N ALA A 219 -8.26 13.89 -10.47
CA ALA A 219 -8.83 14.12 -11.80
C ALA A 219 -9.23 15.58 -12.01
N LYS A 220 -9.90 16.19 -11.03
CA LYS A 220 -10.31 17.61 -11.09
C LYS A 220 -9.15 18.60 -11.13
N LYS A 221 -7.97 18.24 -10.62
CA LYS A 221 -6.82 19.15 -10.48
C LYS A 221 -5.70 18.90 -11.49
N LEU A 222 -5.48 17.67 -11.88
CA LEU A 222 -4.37 17.24 -12.74
C LEU A 222 -4.86 16.57 -14.05
N GLY A 223 -6.15 16.27 -14.15
CA GLY A 223 -6.72 15.57 -15.31
C GLY A 223 -6.71 14.04 -15.17
N GLN A 224 -7.47 13.37 -16.06
CA GLN A 224 -7.58 11.90 -16.07
C GLN A 224 -6.25 11.24 -16.47
N ALA A 225 -5.51 11.83 -17.40
CA ALA A 225 -4.23 11.27 -17.87
C ALA A 225 -3.25 10.95 -16.72
N ARG A 226 -3.22 11.77 -15.64
CA ARG A 226 -2.37 11.46 -14.48
C ARG A 226 -2.85 10.23 -13.72
N LEU A 227 -4.14 9.98 -13.67
CA LEU A 227 -4.69 8.75 -13.09
C LEU A 227 -4.40 7.53 -13.97
N ASP A 228 -4.47 7.69 -15.28
CA ASP A 228 -4.16 6.62 -16.23
C ASP A 228 -2.69 6.18 -16.11
N GLU A 229 -1.75 7.12 -15.96
CA GLU A 229 -0.33 6.84 -15.67
C GLU A 229 -0.14 6.04 -14.36
N ILE A 230 -0.88 6.42 -13.30
CA ILE A 230 -0.86 5.73 -12.00
C ILE A 230 -1.39 4.30 -12.14
N ASP A 231 -2.48 4.12 -12.89
CA ASP A 231 -3.11 2.81 -13.10
C ASP A 231 -2.21 1.90 -13.95
N GLU A 232 -1.62 2.41 -15.03
CA GLU A 232 -0.66 1.69 -15.87
C GLU A 232 0.59 1.26 -15.08
N LEU A 233 1.10 2.12 -14.20
CA LEU A 233 2.19 1.76 -13.29
C LEU A 233 1.79 0.61 -12.37
N GLY A 234 0.58 0.68 -11.79
CA GLY A 234 0.06 -0.36 -10.91
C GLY A 234 -0.05 -1.71 -11.60
N GLU A 235 -0.53 -1.73 -12.84
CA GLU A 235 -0.61 -2.95 -13.63
C GLU A 235 0.77 -3.54 -13.96
N ARG A 236 1.73 -2.69 -14.31
CA ARG A 236 3.12 -3.15 -14.52
C ARG A 236 3.72 -3.78 -13.27
N ILE A 237 3.52 -3.17 -12.08
CA ILE A 237 4.04 -3.69 -10.81
C ILE A 237 3.43 -5.03 -10.45
N LEU A 238 2.14 -5.23 -10.67
CA LEU A 238 1.46 -6.50 -10.41
C LEU A 238 1.60 -7.51 -11.58
N SER A 239 2.28 -7.13 -12.65
CA SER A 239 2.50 -7.97 -13.85
C SER A 239 1.20 -8.47 -14.50
N ILE A 240 0.21 -7.57 -14.67
CA ILE A 240 -1.11 -7.86 -15.25
C ILE A 240 -1.40 -7.01 -16.48
#